data_c0df59c053bbcff99362ddc7a0dc3773
#
_entry.id   c0df59c053bbcff99362ddc7a0dc3773
#
_cell.length_a   1.000
_cell.length_b   1.000
_cell.length_c   1.000
_cell.angle_alpha   90.00
_cell.angle_beta   90.00
_cell.angle_gamma   90.00
#
_symmetry.space_group_name_H-M   'P 1'
#
loop_
_entity.id
_entity.type
_entity.pdbx_description
1 polymer ?
#
loop_
_entity_poly.entity_id
_entity_poly.type
_entity_poly.pdbx_seq_one_letter_code
_entity_poly.pdbx_strand_id
1 'polypeptide(L)'
;MAKNVKTQWEFGELFGPEKTRQIFTVSELTGKVRQLFERQIGQVWVTGEVSNLRAQSSGHIYFTLKDAGAQLSCVLFRGASVPHRNLIQDGQKLNLLGDFTVY
;
A
#
# COMPACT_ATOMS: atom_id res chain seq x y z
N MET A 1 1.74 26.68 9.29
CA MET A 1 2.31 26.37 9.41
C MET A 1 2.99 25.85 8.87
N ALA A 2 3.28 25.88 8.71
CA ALA A 2 3.96 25.43 8.13
C ALA A 2 4.29 24.37 8.32
N LYS A 3 4.27 24.02 8.33
CA LYS A 3 4.58 23.20 8.53
C LYS A 3 5.30 22.59 8.04
N ASN A 4 5.68 22.79 7.63
CA ASN A 4 6.28 22.20 7.02
C ASN A 4 7.45 21.79 7.30
N VAL A 5 7.99 21.90 7.59
CA VAL A 5 9.07 21.71 7.67
C VAL A 5 9.53 21.18 8.72
N LYS A 6 9.43 20.81 9.44
CA LYS A 6 9.82 20.37 10.41
C LYS A 6 10.24 19.10 10.40
N THR A 7 10.60 18.53 9.66
CA THR A 7 11.02 17.22 9.48
C THR A 7 11.72 16.64 10.61
N GLN A 8 12.85 17.08 10.93
CA GLN A 8 13.66 16.43 11.91
C GLN A 8 13.08 16.52 13.29
N TRP A 9 12.44 17.65 13.59
CA TRP A 9 11.81 17.81 14.86
C TRP A 9 10.68 16.88 15.07
N GLU A 10 9.79 16.78 14.09
CA GLU A 10 8.64 15.91 14.21
C GLU A 10 9.05 14.46 14.31
N PHE A 11 10.08 14.09 13.57
CA PHE A 11 10.57 12.74 13.65
C PHE A 11 11.10 12.43 15.04
N GLY A 12 11.82 13.35 15.61
CA GLY A 12 12.32 13.18 16.96
C GLY A 12 11.23 13.04 17.98
N GLU A 13 10.15 13.79 17.82
CA GLU A 13 9.04 13.72 18.75
C GLU A 13 8.35 12.37 18.71
N LEU A 14 8.27 11.77 17.55
CA LEU A 14 7.66 10.46 17.43
C LEU A 14 8.42 9.37 18.17
N PHE A 15 9.72 9.49 18.23
CA PHE A 15 10.56 8.43 18.80
C PHE A 15 11.17 8.78 20.15
N GLY A 16 10.99 10.02 20.60
CA GLY A 16 11.60 10.44 21.85
C GLY A 16 13.07 10.82 21.69
N PRO A 17 13.64 11.53 22.65
CA PRO A 17 15.00 12.07 22.51
C PRO A 17 16.06 11.02 22.29
N GLU A 18 16.02 9.92 23.02
CA GLU A 18 17.01 8.87 22.84
C GLU A 18 16.85 8.17 21.52
N LYS A 19 15.61 8.01 21.09
CA LYS A 19 15.33 7.23 19.90
C LYS A 19 15.57 8.00 18.63
N THR A 20 15.73 9.33 18.70
CA THR A 20 16.05 10.09 17.51
C THR A 20 17.38 9.73 16.93
N ARG A 21 18.25 9.11 17.72
CA ARG A 21 19.55 8.70 17.23
C ARG A 21 19.60 7.26 16.76
N GLN A 22 18.48 6.57 16.84
CA GLN A 22 18.42 5.22 16.37
C GLN A 22 18.45 5.22 14.85
N ILE A 23 19.33 4.43 14.30
CA ILE A 23 19.46 4.35 12.84
C ILE A 23 18.91 3.00 12.40
N PHE A 24 17.94 3.04 11.50
CA PHE A 24 17.36 1.84 10.92
C PHE A 24 18.06 1.48 9.64
N THR A 25 18.21 0.21 9.38
CA THR A 25 18.45 -0.22 8.02
C THR A 25 17.15 -0.09 7.24
N VAL A 26 17.25 -0.14 5.91
CA VAL A 26 16.05 -0.09 5.08
C VAL A 26 15.10 -1.24 5.43
N SER A 27 15.66 -2.43 5.63
CA SER A 27 14.84 -3.59 5.99
C SER A 27 14.15 -3.41 7.32
N GLU A 28 14.85 -2.86 8.29
CA GLU A 28 14.26 -2.63 9.61
C GLU A 28 13.12 -1.64 9.53
N LEU A 29 13.31 -0.56 8.80
CA LEU A 29 12.28 0.45 8.67
C LEU A 29 11.05 -0.09 7.95
N THR A 30 11.25 -0.73 6.81
CA THR A 30 10.12 -1.27 6.04
C THR A 30 9.42 -2.37 6.81
N GLY A 31 10.15 -3.17 7.56
CA GLY A 31 9.54 -4.19 8.40
C GLY A 31 8.67 -3.60 9.50
N LYS A 32 9.14 -2.52 10.10
CA LYS A 32 8.36 -1.85 11.13
C LYS A 32 7.09 -1.22 10.56
N VAL A 33 7.20 -0.59 9.41
CA VAL A 33 6.04 -0.01 8.75
C VAL A 33 5.04 -1.09 8.36
N ARG A 34 5.54 -2.22 7.84
CA ARG A 34 4.67 -3.34 7.49
C ARG A 34 3.90 -3.86 8.70
N GLN A 35 4.57 -3.99 9.84
CA GLN A 35 3.91 -4.43 11.06
C GLN A 35 2.82 -3.47 11.50
N LEU A 36 3.07 -2.18 11.39
CA LEU A 36 2.08 -1.17 11.74
C LEU A 36 0.86 -1.27 10.82
N PHE A 37 1.08 -1.46 9.53
CA PHE A 37 -0.02 -1.59 8.58
C PHE A 37 -0.84 -2.83 8.87
N GLU A 38 -0.18 -3.95 9.14
CA GLU A 38 -0.88 -5.20 9.42
C GLU A 38 -1.71 -5.09 10.69
N ARG A 39 -1.18 -4.39 11.68
CA ARG A 39 -1.86 -4.26 12.96
C ARG A 39 -2.99 -3.25 12.93
N GLN A 40 -2.78 -2.14 12.24
CA GLN A 40 -3.72 -1.01 12.29
C GLN A 40 -4.71 -1.01 11.15
N ILE A 41 -4.35 -1.53 10.01
CA ILE A 41 -5.20 -1.50 8.82
C ILE A 41 -5.57 -2.91 8.39
N GLY A 42 -4.57 -3.72 8.11
CA GLY A 42 -4.77 -5.11 7.71
C GLY A 42 -5.60 -5.22 6.45
N GLN A 43 -6.68 -5.97 6.53
CA GLN A 43 -7.56 -6.21 5.40
C GLN A 43 -8.59 -5.10 5.30
N VAL A 44 -8.73 -4.52 4.12
CA VAL A 44 -9.61 -3.37 3.90
C VAL A 44 -10.35 -3.51 2.59
N TRP A 45 -11.50 -2.85 2.53
CA TRP A 45 -12.23 -2.65 1.29
C TRP A 45 -11.82 -1.30 0.72
N VAL A 46 -11.49 -1.27 -0.56
CA VAL A 46 -11.06 -0.05 -1.24
C VAL A 46 -11.85 0.10 -2.53
N THR A 47 -12.30 1.30 -2.80
CA THR A 47 -13.01 1.60 -4.03
C THR A 47 -12.15 2.44 -4.94
N GLY A 48 -12.24 2.21 -6.23
CA GLY A 48 -11.49 3.00 -7.20
C GLY A 48 -11.69 2.49 -8.59
N GLU A 49 -10.94 3.07 -9.50
CA GLU A 49 -10.98 2.72 -10.92
C GLU A 49 -9.72 1.97 -11.29
N VAL A 50 -9.89 0.89 -12.02
CA VAL A 50 -8.77 0.06 -12.48
C VAL A 50 -8.08 0.72 -13.67
N SER A 51 -6.76 0.75 -13.64
CA SER A 51 -5.98 1.20 -14.79
C SER A 51 -4.68 0.42 -14.85
N ASN A 52 -4.04 0.48 -16.02
CA ASN A 52 -2.73 -0.09 -16.22
C ASN A 52 -2.68 -1.58 -15.89
N LEU A 53 -3.71 -2.31 -16.27
CA LEU A 53 -3.81 -3.74 -15.97
C LEU A 53 -2.83 -4.53 -16.83
N ARG A 54 -2.10 -5.44 -16.22
CA ARG A 54 -1.13 -6.29 -16.90
C ARG A 54 -1.24 -7.70 -16.34
N ALA A 55 -1.65 -8.62 -17.20
CA ALA A 55 -1.68 -10.02 -16.86
C ALA A 55 -0.33 -10.62 -17.22
N GLN A 56 0.34 -11.20 -16.24
CA GLN A 56 1.66 -11.78 -16.42
C GLN A 56 1.54 -13.26 -16.83
N SER A 57 2.57 -13.76 -17.50
CA SER A 57 2.60 -15.18 -17.87
C SER A 57 2.61 -16.08 -16.65
N SER A 58 3.07 -15.57 -15.52
CA SER A 58 3.02 -16.30 -14.25
C SER A 58 1.61 -16.50 -13.73
N GLY A 59 0.64 -15.76 -14.25
CA GLY A 59 -0.74 -15.82 -13.79
C GLY A 59 -1.10 -14.74 -12.79
N HIS A 60 -0.12 -13.95 -12.33
CA HIS A 60 -0.39 -12.81 -11.46
C HIS A 60 -0.91 -11.65 -12.31
N ILE A 61 -1.83 -10.87 -11.77
CA ILE A 61 -2.37 -9.72 -12.44
C ILE A 61 -1.99 -8.49 -11.64
N TYR A 62 -1.35 -7.53 -12.30
CA TYR A 62 -0.94 -6.27 -11.69
C TYR A 62 -1.78 -5.15 -12.26
N PHE A 63 -2.20 -4.24 -11.42
CA PHE A 63 -2.97 -3.09 -11.87
C PHE A 63 -2.84 -1.96 -10.87
N THR A 64 -3.34 -0.79 -11.26
CA THR A 64 -3.41 0.37 -10.40
C THR A 64 -4.88 0.63 -10.09
N LEU A 65 -5.17 0.86 -8.83
CA LEU A 65 -6.50 1.32 -8.42
C LEU A 65 -6.35 2.80 -8.09
N LYS A 66 -7.17 3.64 -8.67
CA LYS A 66 -7.00 5.07 -8.53
C LYS A 66 -8.31 5.80 -8.33
N ASP A 67 -8.20 6.98 -7.77
CA ASP A 67 -9.28 7.95 -7.73
C ASP A 67 -8.69 9.31 -8.08
N ALA A 68 -9.45 10.38 -7.84
CA ALA A 68 -9.02 11.72 -8.25
C ALA A 68 -7.76 12.18 -7.48
N GLY A 69 -7.52 11.64 -6.31
CA GLY A 69 -6.46 12.14 -5.44
C GLY A 69 -5.26 11.24 -5.27
N ALA A 70 -5.37 9.95 -5.61
CA ALA A 70 -4.31 9.00 -5.26
C ALA A 70 -4.36 7.77 -6.12
N GLN A 71 -3.28 7.00 -6.05
CA GLN A 71 -3.15 5.72 -6.75
C GLN A 71 -2.60 4.67 -5.81
N LEU A 72 -3.01 3.44 -6.04
CA LEU A 72 -2.58 2.32 -5.24
C LEU A 72 -2.17 1.19 -6.18
N SER A 73 -0.96 0.68 -6.01
CA SER A 73 -0.50 -0.48 -6.79
C SER A 73 -1.12 -1.75 -6.21
N CYS A 74 -1.69 -2.56 -7.07
CA CYS A 74 -2.38 -3.76 -6.64
C CYS A 74 -1.83 -4.98 -7.37
N VAL A 75 -1.88 -6.12 -6.69
CA VAL A 75 -1.53 -7.39 -7.29
C VAL A 75 -2.59 -8.42 -6.89
N LEU A 76 -3.06 -9.15 -7.89
CA LEU A 76 -3.95 -10.27 -7.68
C LEU A 76 -3.14 -11.51 -7.97
N PHE A 77 -2.79 -12.24 -6.93
CA PHE A 77 -1.91 -13.38 -7.06
C PHE A 77 -2.62 -14.53 -7.75
N ARG A 78 -1.84 -15.34 -8.46
CA ARG A 78 -2.36 -16.45 -9.23
C ARG A 78 -3.19 -17.42 -8.38
N GLY A 79 -2.73 -17.68 -7.17
CA GLY A 79 -3.40 -18.63 -6.29
C GLY A 79 -4.59 -18.08 -5.55
N ALA A 80 -4.87 -16.79 -5.70
CA ALA A 80 -5.98 -16.18 -4.97
C ALA A 80 -7.32 -16.65 -5.52
N SER A 81 -8.20 -17.03 -4.62
CA SER A 81 -9.55 -17.46 -5.00
C SER A 81 -10.43 -16.22 -5.09
N VAL A 82 -10.48 -15.65 -6.28
CA VAL A 82 -11.23 -14.41 -6.50
C VAL A 82 -12.25 -14.66 -7.60
N PRO A 83 -13.52 -14.47 -7.30
CA PRO A 83 -14.55 -14.61 -8.34
C PRO A 83 -14.33 -13.57 -9.44
N HIS A 84 -14.59 -13.98 -10.66
CA HIS A 84 -14.59 -13.07 -11.80
C HIS A 84 -13.26 -12.37 -12.08
N ARG A 85 -12.16 -12.99 -11.64
CA ARG A 85 -10.85 -12.36 -11.85
C ARG A 85 -10.53 -12.13 -13.33
N ASN A 86 -11.09 -12.94 -14.21
CA ASN A 86 -10.86 -12.81 -15.62
C ASN A 86 -11.70 -11.69 -16.26
N LEU A 87 -12.57 -11.07 -15.49
CA LEU A 87 -13.40 -9.96 -15.98
C LEU A 87 -12.87 -8.59 -15.61
N ILE A 88 -11.76 -8.54 -14.86
CA ILE A 88 -11.17 -7.26 -14.48
C ILE A 88 -10.54 -6.62 -15.70
N GLN A 89 -10.85 -5.35 -15.93
CA GLN A 89 -10.26 -4.62 -17.04
C GLN A 89 -10.17 -3.15 -16.72
N ASP A 90 -9.32 -2.47 -17.48
CA ASP A 90 -9.11 -1.04 -17.33
C ASP A 90 -10.42 -0.27 -17.46
N GLY A 91 -10.55 0.76 -16.66
CA GLY A 91 -11.71 1.63 -16.70
C GLY A 91 -12.85 1.24 -15.79
N GLN A 92 -12.80 0.04 -15.22
CA GLN A 92 -13.85 -0.40 -14.31
C GLN A 92 -13.72 0.29 -12.95
N LYS A 93 -14.85 0.66 -12.39
CA LYS A 93 -14.94 1.07 -11.01
C LYS A 93 -15.36 -0.14 -10.20
N LEU A 94 -14.63 -0.43 -9.16
CA LEU A 94 -14.94 -1.59 -8.35
C LEU A 94 -14.50 -1.42 -6.90
N ASN A 95 -14.98 -2.30 -6.06
CA ASN A 95 -14.59 -2.39 -4.67
C ASN A 95 -13.74 -3.64 -4.51
N LEU A 96 -12.59 -3.46 -3.89
CA LEU A 96 -11.66 -4.56 -3.68
C LEU A 96 -11.45 -4.80 -2.21
N LEU A 97 -11.43 -6.05 -1.83
CA LEU A 97 -11.02 -6.47 -0.50
C LEU A 97 -9.60 -6.99 -0.60
N GLY A 98 -8.71 -6.45 0.18
CA GLY A 98 -7.33 -6.88 0.12
C GLY A 98 -6.53 -6.50 1.35
N ASP A 99 -5.32 -6.99 1.39
CA ASP A 99 -4.40 -6.67 2.47
C ASP A 99 -3.55 -5.48 2.07
N PHE A 100 -3.56 -4.46 2.89
CA PHE A 100 -2.77 -3.27 2.65
C PHE A 100 -1.42 -3.42 3.34
N THR A 101 -0.36 -3.36 2.56
CA THR A 101 0.98 -3.57 3.11
C THR A 101 2.01 -2.80 2.30
N VAL A 102 3.23 -2.77 2.83
CA VAL A 102 4.39 -2.23 2.12
C VAL A 102 5.12 -3.40 1.50
N TYR A 103 5.51 -3.17 0.29
CA TYR A 103 6.12 -4.26 -0.46
C TYR A 103 7.58 -3.99 -0.74
#